data_05a48cbe8d7350968cb998d7d00c63ce
#
_entry.id   05a48cbe8d7350968cb998d7d00c63ce
#
_cell.length_a   1.000
_cell.length_b   1.000
_cell.length_c   1.000
_cell.angle_alpha   90.00
_cell.angle_beta   90.00
_cell.angle_gamma   90.00
#
_symmetry.space_group_name_H-M   'P 1'
#
loop_
_entity.id
_entity.type
_entity.pdbx_description
1 polymer ?
#
loop_
_entity_poly.entity_id
_entity_poly.type
_entity_poly.pdbx_seq_one_letter_code
_entity_poly.pdbx_strand_id
1 'polypeptide(L)'
;MPAPGPTPPAAAPSRAGPGARSGGRQVGRRAVLSAPLLLIPGGTRARPAELRFRVVRNGSVIGTHRVAFAEAGEVLTARTEVDITVKVLGITAFRYAHRFEEVWARDRLRSATSRRDRNGTVTELRARAQEGAVLVEGSAGRFHLPAEAAPLSWWDSRRFTRPLFDNDTGTPLQLRWTRRALPGGGSLWQASGGEESEGTYAADGTWTGWKTRAEDGSTVLYEPA
;
A
#
# COMPACT_ATOMS: atom_id res chain seq x y z
N MET A 1 -26.89 6.43 42.91
CA MET A 1 -26.13 5.52 43.79
C MET A 1 -25.84 4.28 42.97
N PRO A 2 -24.61 4.02 42.56
CA PRO A 2 -24.22 2.75 41.96
C PRO A 2 -23.63 1.80 43.04
N ALA A 3 -23.92 0.53 42.91
CA ALA A 3 -23.46 -0.54 43.78
C ALA A 3 -22.01 -0.98 43.46
N PRO A 4 -21.24 -1.48 44.44
CA PRO A 4 -19.84 -1.82 44.26
C PRO A 4 -19.64 -3.24 43.69
N GLY A 5 -18.59 -3.40 42.86
CA GLY A 5 -18.17 -4.66 42.28
C GLY A 5 -17.29 -5.51 43.23
N PRO A 6 -17.14 -6.81 42.97
CA PRO A 6 -16.48 -7.75 43.88
C PRO A 6 -14.96 -7.78 43.77
N THR A 7 -14.34 -7.98 44.92
CA THR A 7 -12.90 -8.12 45.21
C THR A 7 -12.37 -9.50 44.80
N PRO A 8 -11.10 -9.64 44.34
CA PRO A 8 -10.46 -10.94 44.11
C PRO A 8 -9.85 -11.54 45.36
N PRO A 9 -9.73 -12.89 45.46
CA PRO A 9 -9.19 -13.57 46.63
C PRO A 9 -7.66 -13.68 46.62
N ALA A 10 -7.13 -13.76 47.84
CA ALA A 10 -5.74 -13.75 48.23
C ALA A 10 -4.98 -15.06 47.95
N ALA A 11 -3.67 -14.92 47.81
CA ALA A 11 -2.68 -15.98 47.69
C ALA A 11 -2.47 -16.72 49.04
N ALA A 12 -2.15 -18.03 48.99
CA ALA A 12 -1.69 -18.84 50.12
C ALA A 12 -0.30 -19.45 49.86
N PRO A 13 0.48 -19.77 50.91
CA PRO A 13 1.93 -19.80 50.84
C PRO A 13 2.59 -21.16 50.66
N SER A 14 3.84 -21.09 50.33
CA SER A 14 4.93 -22.07 50.23
C SER A 14 5.08 -23.03 51.40
N ARG A 15 5.48 -24.29 51.13
CA ARG A 15 6.17 -25.15 52.06
C ARG A 15 7.43 -25.76 51.44
N ALA A 16 8.54 -25.51 52.12
CA ALA A 16 9.83 -26.11 51.88
C ALA A 16 9.96 -27.46 52.65
N GLY A 17 10.84 -28.34 52.20
CA GLY A 17 11.35 -29.47 52.93
C GLY A 17 12.47 -30.19 52.15
N PRO A 18 13.56 -30.66 52.85
CA PRO A 18 14.86 -30.88 52.25
C PRO A 18 15.20 -32.37 52.03
N GLY A 19 16.20 -32.64 51.18
CA GLY A 19 16.73 -34.00 51.03
C GLY A 19 17.98 -34.06 50.17
N ALA A 20 19.13 -33.97 50.79
CA ALA A 20 20.42 -34.24 50.19
C ALA A 20 20.66 -35.73 49.94
N ARG A 21 21.31 -36.14 48.84
CA ARG A 21 22.31 -37.24 48.78
C ARG A 21 23.21 -37.09 47.53
N SER A 22 24.48 -37.24 47.84
CA SER A 22 25.66 -37.28 47.03
C SER A 22 25.72 -38.49 46.05
N GLY A 23 26.40 -38.36 44.96
CA GLY A 23 26.93 -39.51 44.20
C GLY A 23 27.36 -39.22 42.76
N GLY A 24 28.68 -39.28 42.48
CA GLY A 24 29.16 -39.79 41.22
C GLY A 24 29.57 -38.79 40.13
N ARG A 25 30.85 -38.43 40.14
CA ARG A 25 31.58 -37.87 38.97
C ARG A 25 31.54 -38.83 37.79
N GLN A 26 30.99 -38.44 36.67
CA GLN A 26 31.40 -38.91 35.34
C GLN A 26 31.63 -37.75 34.43
N VAL A 27 32.89 -37.58 34.01
CA VAL A 27 33.36 -36.62 33.03
C VAL A 27 33.02 -37.16 31.66
N GLY A 28 31.89 -36.79 31.11
CA GLY A 28 31.54 -37.03 29.72
C GLY A 28 31.87 -35.80 28.88
N ARG A 29 32.94 -35.89 28.11
CA ARG A 29 33.24 -34.88 27.07
C ARG A 29 32.12 -34.89 26.05
N ARG A 30 31.17 -33.97 26.18
CA ARG A 30 30.21 -33.67 25.12
C ARG A 30 30.91 -32.73 24.14
N ALA A 31 31.24 -33.25 22.95
CA ALA A 31 31.61 -32.44 21.80
C ALA A 31 30.41 -31.58 21.43
N VAL A 32 30.52 -30.28 21.63
CA VAL A 32 29.55 -29.28 21.15
C VAL A 32 29.86 -29.13 19.64
N LEU A 33 29.07 -29.81 18.82
CA LEU A 33 29.01 -29.56 17.39
C LEU A 33 28.33 -28.21 17.19
N SER A 34 29.11 -27.14 17.10
CA SER A 34 28.67 -25.83 16.64
C SER A 34 28.35 -25.93 15.15
N ALA A 35 27.08 -26.13 14.81
CA ALA A 35 26.64 -25.99 13.44
C ALA A 35 26.73 -24.50 13.05
N PRO A 36 27.39 -24.15 11.95
CA PRO A 36 27.37 -22.77 11.47
C PRO A 36 25.94 -22.42 11.05
N LEU A 37 25.38 -21.44 11.72
CA LEU A 37 24.11 -20.81 11.32
C LEU A 37 24.39 -20.08 10.00
N LEU A 38 24.07 -20.72 8.88
CA LEU A 38 24.06 -20.08 7.57
C LEU A 38 22.96 -19.00 7.62
N LEU A 39 23.37 -17.76 7.89
CA LEU A 39 22.58 -16.57 7.62
C LEU A 39 22.37 -16.53 6.09
N ILE A 40 21.25 -17.09 5.63
CA ILE A 40 20.76 -16.86 4.28
C ILE A 40 20.38 -15.37 4.26
N PRO A 41 21.10 -14.51 3.52
CA PRO A 41 20.65 -13.14 3.37
C PRO A 41 19.30 -13.24 2.67
N GLY A 42 18.22 -12.90 3.39
CA GLY A 42 16.90 -12.71 2.80
C GLY A 42 17.04 -11.60 1.77
N GLY A 43 17.19 -12.00 0.51
CA GLY A 43 17.30 -11.07 -0.61
C GLY A 43 16.03 -10.21 -0.61
N THR A 44 16.16 -8.97 -0.19
CA THR A 44 15.16 -7.94 -0.48
C THR A 44 15.09 -7.86 -2.00
N ARG A 45 14.03 -8.46 -2.56
CA ARG A 45 13.83 -8.41 -4.01
C ARG A 45 13.71 -6.94 -4.38
N ALA A 46 14.64 -6.46 -5.20
CA ALA A 46 14.66 -5.09 -5.64
C ALA A 46 13.34 -4.79 -6.35
N ARG A 47 12.72 -3.65 -6.02
CA ARG A 47 11.54 -3.15 -6.73
C ARG A 47 11.87 -3.03 -8.22
N PRO A 48 10.96 -3.38 -9.14
CA PRO A 48 11.17 -3.08 -10.56
C PRO A 48 11.36 -1.57 -10.74
N ALA A 49 12.26 -1.17 -11.64
CA ALA A 49 12.51 0.25 -11.93
C ALA A 49 11.26 0.94 -12.49
N GLU A 50 10.36 0.15 -13.07
CA GLU A 50 9.15 0.64 -13.70
C GLU A 50 8.05 -0.42 -13.75
N LEU A 51 6.79 0.04 -13.65
CA LEU A 51 5.58 -0.74 -13.96
C LEU A 51 4.91 -0.09 -15.18
N ARG A 52 4.49 -0.92 -16.14
CA ARG A 52 3.78 -0.48 -17.35
C ARG A 52 2.51 -1.29 -17.54
N PHE A 53 1.44 -0.61 -17.89
CA PHE A 53 0.15 -1.22 -18.17
C PHE A 53 -0.47 -0.64 -19.44
N ARG A 54 -1.14 -1.49 -20.17
CA ARG A 54 -2.14 -1.09 -21.17
C ARG A 54 -3.46 -0.89 -20.44
N VAL A 55 -4.14 0.20 -20.75
CA VAL A 55 -5.51 0.44 -20.27
C VAL A 55 -6.46 -0.09 -21.32
N VAL A 56 -7.25 -1.10 -20.96
CA VAL A 56 -8.14 -1.81 -21.87
C VAL A 56 -9.60 -1.60 -21.47
N ARG A 57 -10.47 -1.28 -22.42
CA ARG A 57 -11.89 -1.13 -22.23
C ARG A 57 -12.62 -1.85 -23.35
N ASN A 58 -13.55 -2.76 -23.01
CA ASN A 58 -14.29 -3.58 -23.98
C ASN A 58 -13.37 -4.28 -25.01
N GLY A 59 -12.23 -4.82 -24.54
CA GLY A 59 -11.24 -5.51 -25.38
C GLY A 59 -10.35 -4.60 -26.24
N SER A 60 -10.54 -3.27 -26.21
CA SER A 60 -9.73 -2.31 -26.96
C SER A 60 -8.77 -1.57 -26.06
N VAL A 61 -7.51 -1.42 -26.48
CA VAL A 61 -6.52 -0.57 -25.78
C VAL A 61 -6.91 0.89 -25.99
N ILE A 62 -7.16 1.60 -24.88
CA ILE A 62 -7.56 3.00 -24.89
C ILE A 62 -6.48 3.92 -24.29
N GLY A 63 -5.40 3.36 -23.74
CA GLY A 63 -4.35 4.15 -23.14
C GLY A 63 -3.29 3.33 -22.46
N THR A 64 -2.45 4.04 -21.69
CA THR A 64 -1.33 3.49 -20.94
C THR A 64 -1.29 4.05 -19.51
N HIS A 65 -0.75 3.26 -18.59
CA HIS A 65 -0.41 3.69 -17.25
C HIS A 65 1.03 3.23 -16.96
N ARG A 66 1.86 4.16 -16.53
CA ARG A 66 3.27 3.93 -16.21
C ARG A 66 3.56 4.43 -14.80
N VAL A 67 4.34 3.67 -14.03
CA VAL A 67 4.90 4.11 -12.75
C VAL A 67 6.41 3.87 -12.78
N ALA A 68 7.19 4.93 -12.78
CA ALA A 68 8.66 4.86 -12.71
C ALA A 68 9.13 5.14 -11.29
N PHE A 69 10.14 4.38 -10.84
CA PHE A 69 10.69 4.49 -9.49
C PHE A 69 12.15 4.95 -9.55
N ALA A 70 12.51 5.88 -8.67
CA ALA A 70 13.88 6.29 -8.43
C ALA A 70 14.18 6.23 -6.92
N GLU A 71 15.26 5.58 -6.55
CA GLU A 71 15.70 5.46 -5.16
C GLU A 71 17.05 6.17 -4.97
N ALA A 72 17.13 7.01 -3.94
CA ALA A 72 18.34 7.73 -3.55
C ALA A 72 18.47 7.66 -2.02
N GLY A 73 19.31 6.75 -1.53
CA GLY A 73 19.41 6.43 -0.10
C GLY A 73 18.05 5.97 0.45
N GLU A 74 17.54 6.66 1.47
CA GLU A 74 16.24 6.33 2.08
C GLU A 74 15.04 6.99 1.37
N VAL A 75 15.29 7.70 0.28
CA VAL A 75 14.24 8.44 -0.47
C VAL A 75 13.82 7.61 -1.68
N LEU A 76 12.53 7.37 -1.80
CA LEU A 76 11.88 6.79 -2.96
C LEU A 76 11.03 7.86 -3.64
N THR A 77 11.22 8.04 -4.93
CA THR A 77 10.33 8.84 -5.78
C THR A 77 9.58 7.91 -6.73
N ALA A 78 8.24 8.00 -6.73
CA ALA A 78 7.38 7.32 -7.69
C ALA A 78 6.73 8.35 -8.61
N ARG A 79 6.90 8.18 -9.93
CA ARG A 79 6.28 9.03 -10.96
C ARG A 79 5.28 8.22 -11.75
N THR A 80 4.04 8.64 -11.66
CA THR A 80 2.91 8.03 -12.37
C THR A 80 2.51 8.89 -13.56
N GLU A 81 2.35 8.24 -14.71
CA GLU A 81 1.85 8.84 -15.95
C GLU A 81 0.71 7.98 -16.48
N VAL A 82 -0.46 8.58 -16.66
CA VAL A 82 -1.61 7.95 -17.29
C VAL A 82 -2.05 8.77 -18.47
N ASP A 83 -2.24 8.12 -19.62
CA ASP A 83 -2.77 8.72 -20.83
C ASP A 83 -3.86 7.82 -21.39
N ILE A 84 -5.10 8.33 -21.47
CA ILE A 84 -6.26 7.60 -21.99
C ILE A 84 -6.94 8.45 -23.05
N THR A 85 -7.29 7.83 -24.18
CA THR A 85 -8.08 8.45 -25.24
C THR A 85 -9.12 7.45 -25.75
N VAL A 86 -10.39 7.80 -25.59
CA VAL A 86 -11.49 7.01 -26.15
C VAL A 86 -12.00 7.68 -27.40
N LYS A 87 -12.06 6.94 -28.51
CA LYS A 87 -12.61 7.42 -29.78
C LYS A 87 -13.91 6.67 -30.09
N VAL A 88 -14.89 7.39 -30.59
CA VAL A 88 -16.16 6.86 -31.11
C VAL A 88 -16.29 7.32 -32.55
N LEU A 89 -16.40 6.39 -33.50
CA LEU A 89 -16.44 6.67 -34.93
C LEU A 89 -15.28 7.58 -35.41
N GLY A 90 -14.08 7.38 -34.84
CA GLY A 90 -12.88 8.14 -35.17
C GLY A 90 -12.76 9.51 -34.46
N ILE A 91 -13.81 9.97 -33.80
CA ILE A 91 -13.84 11.24 -33.05
C ILE A 91 -13.43 10.98 -31.59
N THR A 92 -12.57 11.83 -31.04
CA THR A 92 -12.20 11.77 -29.63
C THR A 92 -13.40 12.15 -28.75
N ALA A 93 -13.97 11.15 -28.06
CA ALA A 93 -15.10 11.32 -27.15
C ALA A 93 -14.63 11.57 -25.70
N PHE A 94 -13.44 11.09 -25.34
CA PHE A 94 -12.90 11.27 -23.98
C PHE A 94 -11.38 11.31 -24.02
N ARG A 95 -10.80 12.24 -23.25
CA ARG A 95 -9.36 12.34 -23.03
C ARG A 95 -9.07 12.50 -21.55
N TYR A 96 -8.06 11.77 -21.07
CA TYR A 96 -7.59 11.83 -19.69
C TYR A 96 -6.06 11.76 -19.70
N ALA A 97 -5.43 12.71 -19.04
CA ALA A 97 -3.99 12.69 -18.79
C ALA A 97 -3.75 13.00 -17.32
N HIS A 98 -2.97 12.17 -16.64
CA HIS A 98 -2.61 12.36 -15.25
C HIS A 98 -1.11 12.21 -15.06
N ARG A 99 -0.50 13.17 -14.38
CA ARG A 99 0.90 13.18 -13.99
C ARG A 99 0.96 13.36 -12.49
N PHE A 100 1.51 12.37 -11.82
CA PHE A 100 1.54 12.32 -10.37
C PHE A 100 2.92 11.91 -9.88
N GLU A 101 3.51 12.70 -8.97
CA GLU A 101 4.78 12.40 -8.33
C GLU A 101 4.60 12.29 -6.83
N GLU A 102 5.16 11.24 -6.25
CA GLU A 102 5.19 10.98 -4.82
C GLU A 102 6.65 10.86 -4.37
N VAL A 103 6.99 11.56 -3.29
CA VAL A 103 8.30 11.45 -2.63
C VAL A 103 8.10 10.88 -1.23
N TRP A 104 8.79 9.79 -0.97
CA TRP A 104 8.71 9.04 0.29
C TRP A 104 10.07 8.97 0.95
N ALA A 105 10.12 9.06 2.28
CA ALA A 105 11.33 8.78 3.05
C ALA A 105 10.97 7.93 4.26
N ARG A 106 11.68 6.82 4.46
CA ARG A 106 11.41 5.85 5.54
C ARG A 106 9.94 5.46 5.61
N ASP A 107 9.34 5.20 4.46
CA ASP A 107 7.92 4.86 4.31
C ASP A 107 6.91 5.93 4.81
N ARG A 108 7.34 7.20 4.92
CA ARG A 108 6.50 8.37 5.19
C ARG A 108 6.44 9.27 3.97
N LEU A 109 5.25 9.74 3.64
CA LEU A 109 5.09 10.74 2.57
C LEU A 109 5.86 12.01 2.95
N ARG A 110 6.67 12.51 2.04
CA ARG A 110 7.33 13.81 2.14
C ARG A 110 6.58 14.87 1.37
N SER A 111 6.27 14.53 0.13
CA SER A 111 5.47 15.39 -0.73
C SER A 111 4.77 14.56 -1.81
N ALA A 112 3.69 15.12 -2.33
CA ALA A 112 3.07 14.64 -3.56
C ALA A 112 2.62 15.85 -4.38
N THR A 113 2.70 15.71 -5.70
CA THR A 113 2.16 16.68 -6.65
C THR A 113 1.41 15.95 -7.74
N SER A 114 0.27 16.49 -8.13
CA SER A 114 -0.59 15.92 -9.16
C SER A 114 -1.07 17.00 -10.11
N ARG A 115 -1.14 16.65 -11.39
CA ARG A 115 -1.83 17.43 -12.42
C ARG A 115 -2.62 16.47 -13.28
N ARG A 116 -3.92 16.59 -13.23
CA ARG A 116 -4.85 15.85 -14.09
C ARG A 116 -5.51 16.80 -15.10
N ASP A 117 -5.62 16.33 -16.33
CA ASP A 117 -6.46 16.93 -17.38
C ASP A 117 -7.52 15.93 -17.82
N ARG A 118 -8.78 16.25 -17.59
CA ARG A 118 -9.92 15.46 -18.05
C ARG A 118 -10.77 16.30 -19.00
N ASN A 119 -10.70 15.99 -20.30
CA ASN A 119 -11.40 16.69 -21.36
C ASN A 119 -11.13 18.21 -21.36
N GLY A 120 -9.90 18.65 -21.06
CA GLY A 120 -9.53 20.06 -20.95
C GLY A 120 -9.78 20.68 -19.56
N THR A 121 -10.45 20.00 -18.65
CA THR A 121 -10.57 20.45 -17.25
C THR A 121 -9.35 19.99 -16.47
N VAL A 122 -8.55 20.96 -16.02
CA VAL A 122 -7.33 20.71 -15.26
C VAL A 122 -7.58 20.83 -13.77
N THR A 123 -7.12 19.84 -13.00
CA THR A 123 -7.01 19.90 -11.54
C THR A 123 -5.56 19.71 -11.11
N GLU A 124 -5.18 20.36 -10.03
CA GLU A 124 -3.85 20.23 -9.43
C GLU A 124 -3.97 19.94 -7.94
N LEU A 125 -3.01 19.16 -7.43
CA LEU A 125 -2.90 18.83 -6.02
C LEU A 125 -1.46 18.98 -5.58
N ARG A 126 -1.29 19.44 -4.34
CA ARG A 126 -0.02 19.43 -3.61
C ARG A 126 -0.24 18.88 -2.22
N ALA A 127 0.60 17.93 -1.83
CA ALA A 127 0.65 17.43 -0.47
C ALA A 127 2.08 17.55 0.06
N ARG A 128 2.22 17.86 1.35
CA ARG A 128 3.52 17.97 2.00
C ARG A 128 3.44 17.53 3.45
N ALA A 129 4.48 16.84 3.90
CA ALA A 129 4.63 16.54 5.32
C ALA A 129 4.88 17.83 6.11
N GLN A 130 4.23 17.90 7.25
CA GLN A 130 4.44 18.92 8.29
C GLN A 130 4.69 18.20 9.63
N GLU A 131 4.99 18.95 10.69
CA GLU A 131 5.11 18.37 12.02
C GLU A 131 3.76 17.72 12.43
N GLY A 132 3.79 16.40 12.64
CA GLY A 132 2.61 15.62 13.07
C GLY A 132 1.48 15.46 12.05
N ALA A 133 1.62 15.97 10.81
CA ALA A 133 0.53 15.96 9.82
C ALA A 133 1.03 15.88 8.37
N VAL A 134 0.10 15.62 7.45
CA VAL A 134 0.24 15.87 6.01
C VAL A 134 -0.77 16.94 5.63
N LEU A 135 -0.28 18.07 5.15
CA LEU A 135 -1.13 19.10 4.55
C LEU A 135 -1.39 18.74 3.09
N VAL A 136 -2.66 18.63 2.72
CA VAL A 136 -3.12 18.36 1.35
C VAL A 136 -3.91 19.56 0.85
N GLU A 137 -3.52 20.09 -0.31
CA GLU A 137 -4.15 21.24 -0.97
C GLU A 137 -4.49 20.84 -2.42
N GLY A 138 -5.77 20.80 -2.74
CA GLY A 138 -6.27 20.39 -4.06
C GLY A 138 -7.59 21.04 -4.40
N SER A 139 -8.22 20.60 -5.47
CA SER A 139 -9.49 21.14 -5.94
C SER A 139 -10.65 20.95 -4.93
N ALA A 140 -10.54 19.94 -4.05
CA ALA A 140 -11.52 19.71 -2.98
C ALA A 140 -11.31 20.62 -1.76
N GLY A 141 -10.23 21.40 -1.71
CA GLY A 141 -9.89 22.28 -0.60
C GLY A 141 -8.55 21.97 0.06
N ARG A 142 -8.44 22.37 1.33
CA ARG A 142 -7.25 22.16 2.16
C ARG A 142 -7.57 21.27 3.35
N PHE A 143 -6.77 20.23 3.55
CA PHE A 143 -6.95 19.24 4.62
C PHE A 143 -5.65 19.03 5.40
N HIS A 144 -5.75 18.90 6.72
CA HIS A 144 -4.70 18.44 7.60
C HIS A 144 -5.00 16.98 7.97
N LEU A 145 -4.24 16.06 7.42
CA LEU A 145 -4.40 14.62 7.62
C LEU A 145 -3.34 14.11 8.60
N PRO A 146 -3.55 12.94 9.24
CA PRO A 146 -2.56 12.31 10.09
C PRO A 146 -1.20 12.13 9.38
N ALA A 147 -0.09 12.14 10.14
CA ALA A 147 1.27 12.06 9.60
C ALA A 147 1.56 10.80 8.75
N GLU A 148 0.79 9.72 8.96
CA GLU A 148 0.86 8.48 8.17
C GLU A 148 0.01 8.50 6.91
N ALA A 149 -0.75 9.58 6.65
CA ALA A 149 -1.61 9.67 5.48
C ALA A 149 -0.83 9.46 4.18
N ALA A 150 -1.52 8.86 3.21
CA ALA A 150 -0.99 8.50 1.91
C ALA A 150 -1.98 8.87 0.80
N PRO A 151 -1.50 9.25 -0.39
CA PRO A 151 -2.36 9.28 -1.57
C PRO A 151 -2.80 7.87 -1.94
N LEU A 152 -3.98 7.74 -2.53
CA LEU A 152 -4.41 6.47 -3.09
C LEU A 152 -3.58 6.16 -4.35
N SER A 153 -2.61 5.27 -4.18
CA SER A 153 -1.70 4.83 -5.24
C SER A 153 -1.67 3.31 -5.29
N TRP A 154 -2.01 2.73 -6.42
CA TRP A 154 -2.15 1.28 -6.56
C TRP A 154 -0.83 0.51 -6.53
N TRP A 155 0.28 1.15 -6.74
CA TRP A 155 1.58 0.48 -6.81
C TRP A 155 2.12 -0.05 -5.46
N ASP A 156 1.52 0.35 -4.32
CA ASP A 156 1.91 -0.14 -2.99
C ASP A 156 0.70 -0.41 -2.08
N SER A 157 0.19 -1.64 -2.14
CA SER A 157 -0.98 -2.06 -1.35
C SER A 157 -0.77 -2.03 0.17
N ARG A 158 0.47 -1.95 0.66
CA ARG A 158 0.76 -1.85 2.10
C ARG A 158 0.21 -0.55 2.71
N ARG A 159 -0.09 0.45 1.89
CA ARG A 159 -0.60 1.76 2.31
C ARG A 159 -2.12 1.82 2.38
N PHE A 160 -2.84 0.81 1.88
CA PHE A 160 -4.30 0.82 1.84
C PHE A 160 -4.97 0.87 3.22
N THR A 161 -4.27 0.48 4.28
CA THR A 161 -4.77 0.54 5.66
C THR A 161 -4.49 1.87 6.37
N ARG A 162 -3.88 2.85 5.68
CA ARG A 162 -3.60 4.19 6.19
C ARG A 162 -4.78 5.13 5.95
N PRO A 163 -4.85 6.28 6.63
CA PRO A 163 -5.68 7.39 6.17
C PRO A 163 -5.30 7.74 4.72
N LEU A 164 -6.26 7.62 3.80
CA LEU A 164 -6.02 7.86 2.38
C LEU A 164 -6.65 9.16 1.93
N PHE A 165 -6.05 9.77 0.91
CA PHE A 165 -6.65 10.87 0.15
C PHE A 165 -6.59 10.57 -1.35
N ASP A 166 -7.55 11.09 -2.06
CA ASP A 166 -7.62 11.02 -3.52
C ASP A 166 -6.44 11.78 -4.14
N ASN A 167 -5.69 11.13 -5.01
CA ASN A 167 -4.47 11.67 -5.61
C ASN A 167 -4.73 12.67 -6.76
N ASP A 168 -5.97 13.00 -6.99
CA ASP A 168 -6.47 13.89 -8.03
C ASP A 168 -7.05 15.17 -7.45
N THR A 169 -7.96 15.05 -6.48
CA THR A 169 -8.68 16.18 -5.88
C THR A 169 -8.19 16.56 -4.49
N GLY A 170 -7.49 15.65 -3.79
CA GLY A 170 -7.06 15.81 -2.39
C GLY A 170 -8.14 15.44 -1.37
N THR A 171 -9.31 14.96 -1.79
CA THR A 171 -10.39 14.57 -0.89
C THR A 171 -9.97 13.43 0.04
N PRO A 172 -10.16 13.54 1.37
CA PRO A 172 -9.98 12.42 2.28
C PRO A 172 -10.93 11.27 1.92
N LEU A 173 -10.40 10.06 1.83
CA LEU A 173 -11.14 8.88 1.39
C LEU A 173 -11.59 8.02 2.57
N GLN A 174 -12.83 7.52 2.51
CA GLN A 174 -13.41 6.59 3.48
C GLN A 174 -13.63 5.23 2.81
N LEU A 175 -12.53 4.54 2.46
CA LEU A 175 -12.57 3.26 1.76
C LEU A 175 -12.55 2.10 2.75
N ARG A 176 -13.32 1.06 2.43
CA ARG A 176 -13.23 -0.25 3.07
C ARG A 176 -12.47 -1.18 2.15
N TRP A 177 -11.53 -1.91 2.73
CA TRP A 177 -10.66 -2.81 1.99
C TRP A 177 -10.93 -4.26 2.38
N THR A 178 -11.02 -5.12 1.38
CA THR A 178 -10.93 -6.57 1.57
C THR A 178 -9.72 -7.11 0.82
N ARG A 179 -9.09 -8.12 1.41
CA ARG A 179 -7.93 -8.80 0.81
C ARG A 179 -8.21 -10.28 0.71
N ARG A 180 -7.98 -10.86 -0.47
CA ARG A 180 -8.07 -12.29 -0.73
C ARG A 180 -6.74 -12.79 -1.26
N ALA A 181 -6.28 -13.96 -0.74
CA ALA A 181 -5.12 -14.65 -1.29
C ALA A 181 -5.44 -15.21 -2.66
N LEU A 182 -4.46 -15.17 -3.57
CA LEU A 182 -4.51 -15.78 -4.89
C LEU A 182 -3.57 -16.99 -4.96
N PRO A 183 -3.81 -17.95 -5.86
CA PRO A 183 -2.85 -19.01 -6.15
C PRO A 183 -1.46 -18.44 -6.45
N GLY A 184 -0.40 -19.14 -6.04
CA GLY A 184 0.98 -18.68 -6.23
C GLY A 184 1.44 -17.59 -5.24
N GLY A 185 0.68 -17.34 -4.16
CA GLY A 185 1.06 -16.42 -3.07
C GLY A 185 0.71 -14.96 -3.34
N GLY A 186 0.10 -14.64 -4.48
CA GLY A 186 -0.38 -13.30 -4.79
C GLY A 186 -1.60 -12.88 -3.96
N SER A 187 -2.09 -11.66 -4.16
CA SER A 187 -3.29 -11.15 -3.49
C SER A 187 -4.15 -10.28 -4.39
N LEU A 188 -5.46 -10.33 -4.15
CA LEU A 188 -6.45 -9.42 -4.68
C LEU A 188 -6.89 -8.48 -3.56
N TRP A 189 -6.84 -7.18 -3.81
CA TRP A 189 -7.39 -6.14 -2.95
C TRP A 189 -8.60 -5.51 -3.62
N GLN A 190 -9.68 -5.33 -2.87
CA GLN A 190 -10.90 -4.70 -3.34
C GLN A 190 -11.21 -3.50 -2.46
N ALA A 191 -11.48 -2.37 -3.08
CA ALA A 191 -11.98 -1.15 -2.44
C ALA A 191 -13.50 -1.09 -2.57
N SER A 192 -14.17 -0.60 -1.52
CA SER A 192 -15.59 -0.27 -1.51
C SER A 192 -15.86 0.96 -0.62
N GLY A 193 -17.00 1.62 -0.83
CA GLY A 193 -17.38 2.85 -0.13
C GLY A 193 -17.04 4.13 -0.89
N GLY A 194 -16.73 4.01 -2.16
CA GLY A 194 -16.46 5.04 -3.15
C GLY A 194 -16.52 4.40 -4.52
N GLU A 195 -15.49 4.55 -5.32
CA GLU A 195 -15.33 3.76 -6.54
C GLU A 195 -15.03 2.30 -6.21
N GLU A 196 -15.83 1.38 -6.75
CA GLU A 196 -15.53 -0.05 -6.66
C GLU A 196 -14.38 -0.40 -7.61
N SER A 197 -13.28 -0.86 -7.05
CA SER A 197 -12.12 -1.24 -7.81
C SER A 197 -11.33 -2.38 -7.17
N GLU A 198 -10.57 -3.09 -8.00
CA GLU A 198 -9.80 -4.26 -7.61
C GLU A 198 -8.35 -4.11 -8.09
N GLY A 199 -7.40 -4.39 -7.21
CA GLY A 199 -5.97 -4.44 -7.56
C GLY A 199 -5.40 -5.84 -7.32
N THR A 200 -4.65 -6.37 -8.29
CA THR A 200 -3.94 -7.65 -8.16
C THR A 200 -2.45 -7.44 -7.94
N TYR A 201 -1.88 -8.30 -7.09
CA TYR A 201 -0.48 -8.23 -6.69
C TYR A 201 0.16 -9.61 -6.73
N ALA A 202 1.41 -9.67 -7.18
CA ALA A 202 2.24 -10.87 -7.10
C ALA A 202 2.62 -11.19 -5.64
N ALA A 203 3.25 -12.36 -5.42
CA ALA A 203 3.67 -12.80 -4.09
C ALA A 203 4.68 -11.83 -3.41
N ASP A 204 5.47 -11.13 -4.19
CA ASP A 204 6.45 -10.12 -3.73
C ASP A 204 5.81 -8.73 -3.48
N GLY A 205 4.49 -8.60 -3.66
CA GLY A 205 3.76 -7.36 -3.51
C GLY A 205 3.79 -6.44 -4.73
N THR A 206 4.42 -6.84 -5.83
CA THR A 206 4.40 -6.09 -7.09
C THR A 206 2.98 -5.98 -7.63
N TRP A 207 2.54 -4.78 -7.95
CA TRP A 207 1.25 -4.54 -8.61
C TRP A 207 1.25 -5.11 -10.02
N THR A 208 0.25 -5.97 -10.32
CA THR A 208 0.18 -6.72 -11.58
C THR A 208 -1.11 -6.48 -12.36
N GLY A 209 -2.06 -5.73 -11.83
CA GLY A 209 -3.27 -5.40 -12.55
C GLY A 209 -4.26 -4.61 -11.73
N TRP A 210 -5.20 -3.99 -12.42
CA TRP A 210 -6.28 -3.24 -11.80
C TRP A 210 -7.54 -3.34 -12.65
N LYS A 211 -8.69 -3.28 -11.98
CA LYS A 211 -10.01 -3.35 -12.61
C LYS A 211 -10.95 -2.39 -11.93
N THR A 212 -11.71 -1.67 -12.72
CA THR A 212 -12.83 -0.82 -12.25
C THR A 212 -13.96 -0.78 -13.27
N ARG A 213 -15.01 -0.06 -12.93
CA ARG A 213 -16.11 0.28 -13.85
C ARG A 213 -16.03 1.75 -14.23
N ALA A 214 -16.18 2.05 -15.51
CA ALA A 214 -16.37 3.42 -15.99
C ALA A 214 -17.81 3.90 -15.68
N GLU A 215 -18.05 5.20 -15.80
CA GLU A 215 -19.37 5.83 -15.55
C GLU A 215 -20.53 5.23 -16.38
N ASP A 216 -20.23 4.70 -17.58
CA ASP A 216 -21.19 4.00 -18.43
C ASP A 216 -21.35 2.51 -18.10
N GLY A 217 -20.77 2.04 -16.98
CA GLY A 217 -20.81 0.66 -16.53
C GLY A 217 -19.84 -0.29 -17.25
N SER A 218 -19.10 0.17 -18.26
CA SER A 218 -18.10 -0.67 -18.93
C SER A 218 -16.93 -1.00 -18.01
N THR A 219 -16.35 -2.19 -18.18
CA THR A 219 -15.17 -2.61 -17.43
C THR A 219 -13.91 -1.98 -18.02
N VAL A 220 -13.08 -1.41 -17.16
CA VAL A 220 -11.72 -0.94 -17.47
C VAL A 220 -10.73 -1.84 -16.77
N LEU A 221 -9.74 -2.35 -17.51
CA LEU A 221 -8.69 -3.23 -17.03
C LEU A 221 -7.32 -2.58 -17.26
N TYR A 222 -6.42 -2.74 -16.31
CA TYR A 222 -5.00 -2.44 -16.48
C TYR A 222 -4.26 -3.77 -16.57
N GLU A 223 -3.69 -4.03 -17.73
CA GLU A 223 -2.98 -5.26 -18.05
C GLU A 223 -1.49 -4.94 -18.22
N PRO A 224 -0.57 -5.74 -17.67
CA PRO A 224 0.87 -5.54 -17.88
C PRO A 224 1.21 -5.41 -19.36
N ALA A 225 2.07 -4.43 -19.71
CA ALA A 225 2.48 -4.12 -21.09
C ALA A 225 3.79 -4.80 -21.45
#